data_d86bae7b5387ef571a9d446e07f9c7d3
#
_entry.id   d86bae7b5387ef571a9d446e07f9c7d3
#
_cell.length_a   1.000
_cell.length_b   1.000
_cell.length_c   1.000
_cell.angle_alpha   90.00
_cell.angle_beta   90.00
_cell.angle_gamma   90.00
#
_symmetry.space_group_name_H-M   'P 1'
#
loop_
_entity.id
_entity.type
_entity.pdbx_description
1 polymer ?
#
loop_
_entity_poly.entity_id
_entity_poly.type
_entity_poly.pdbx_seq_one_letter_code
_entity_poly.pdbx_strand_id
1 'polypeptide(L)'
;EWREGIAAIREGYDGTVSYNTDKYQEDRVKWWDCVDVISSSGYYPIQDWEQELDRIEAVVKAYHKPFFFAEAGCMSRTGSKHVPNNWGIEGMLRLEEQVEWYTTMFESCRKREWMQGYGLWEWAPAVPSAKQAYKDDSYQICQKPVQEIIKKYYKK
;
A
#
# COMPACT_ATOMS: atom_id res chain seq x y z
N GLU A 1 -21.39 13.74 8.05
CA GLU A 1 -20.06 13.99 8.67
C GLU A 1 -18.92 13.90 7.64
N TRP A 2 -18.57 12.71 7.08
CA TRP A 2 -17.50 12.64 6.05
C TRP A 2 -17.80 13.43 4.78
N ARG A 3 -19.02 13.34 4.25
CA ARG A 3 -19.46 14.11 3.08
C ARG A 3 -19.38 15.60 3.30
N GLU A 4 -19.76 16.09 4.47
CA GLU A 4 -19.71 17.50 4.85
C GLU A 4 -18.23 17.96 4.96
N GLY A 5 -17.37 17.14 5.57
CA GLY A 5 -15.93 17.41 5.64
C GLY A 5 -15.27 17.51 4.27
N ILE A 6 -15.59 16.58 3.36
CA ILE A 6 -15.08 16.61 1.98
C ILE A 6 -15.60 17.85 1.23
N ALA A 7 -16.88 18.20 1.41
CA ALA A 7 -17.46 19.39 0.81
C ALA A 7 -16.75 20.67 1.31
N ALA A 8 -16.49 20.77 2.61
CA ALA A 8 -15.74 21.90 3.18
C ALA A 8 -14.30 22.01 2.65
N ILE A 9 -13.62 20.87 2.41
CA ILE A 9 -12.30 20.87 1.74
C ILE A 9 -12.41 21.47 0.33
N ARG A 10 -13.46 21.10 -0.41
CA ARG A 10 -13.69 21.57 -1.78
C ARG A 10 -13.96 23.07 -1.89
N GLU A 11 -14.41 23.74 -0.84
CA GLU A 11 -14.60 25.20 -0.82
C GLU A 11 -13.27 25.98 -0.97
N GLY A 12 -12.15 25.37 -0.55
CA GLY A 12 -10.84 26.02 -0.56
C GLY A 12 -9.74 25.25 -1.30
N TYR A 13 -10.06 24.11 -1.93
CA TYR A 13 -9.07 23.26 -2.57
C TYR A 13 -9.59 22.61 -3.88
N ASP A 14 -8.99 22.96 -5.00
CA ASP A 14 -9.35 22.48 -6.34
C ASP A 14 -8.58 21.23 -6.78
N GLY A 15 -7.66 20.75 -5.98
CA GLY A 15 -6.82 19.59 -6.29
C GLY A 15 -7.53 18.25 -6.06
N THR A 16 -6.80 17.17 -6.35
CA THR A 16 -7.29 15.80 -6.14
C THR A 16 -7.50 15.49 -4.66
N VAL A 17 -8.69 15.03 -4.32
CA VAL A 17 -9.06 14.60 -2.97
C VAL A 17 -9.26 13.09 -2.95
N SER A 18 -8.68 12.44 -1.97
CA SER A 18 -8.88 11.03 -1.69
C SER A 18 -9.23 10.82 -0.22
N TYR A 19 -9.75 9.65 0.10
CA TYR A 19 -9.95 9.16 1.46
C TYR A 19 -9.22 7.83 1.60
N ASN A 20 -8.32 7.73 2.57
CA ASN A 20 -7.65 6.46 2.88
C ASN A 20 -8.47 5.68 3.91
N THR A 21 -9.07 4.57 3.49
CA THR A 21 -9.70 3.64 4.42
C THR A 21 -8.71 2.57 4.88
N ASP A 22 -9.00 1.93 6.00
CA ASP A 22 -8.25 0.73 6.39
C ASP A 22 -8.55 -0.43 5.42
N LYS A 23 -7.62 -1.38 5.34
CA LYS A 23 -7.80 -2.62 4.56
C LYS A 23 -9.08 -3.35 4.96
N TYR A 24 -9.68 -4.07 4.04
CA TYR A 24 -10.95 -4.79 4.20
C TYR A 24 -12.19 -3.92 4.45
N GLN A 25 -12.09 -2.59 4.32
CA GLN A 25 -13.21 -1.67 4.54
C GLN A 25 -13.69 -0.98 3.26
N GLU A 26 -13.04 -1.19 2.13
CA GLU A 26 -13.26 -0.44 0.90
C GLU A 26 -14.70 -0.53 0.39
N ASP A 27 -15.35 -1.68 0.54
CA ASP A 27 -16.75 -1.94 0.18
C ASP A 27 -17.77 -1.37 1.20
N ARG A 28 -17.31 -0.97 2.38
CA ARG A 28 -18.14 -0.39 3.44
C ARG A 28 -18.22 1.13 3.40
N VAL A 29 -17.29 1.78 2.75
CA VAL A 29 -17.28 3.24 2.59
C VAL A 29 -18.40 3.67 1.66
N LYS A 30 -19.26 4.60 2.12
CA LYS A 30 -20.46 5.06 1.40
C LYS A 30 -20.33 6.45 0.79
N TRP A 31 -19.11 7.00 0.74
CA TRP A 31 -18.82 8.35 0.24
C TRP A 31 -17.71 8.40 -0.82
N TRP A 32 -17.44 7.26 -1.48
CA TRP A 32 -16.50 7.23 -2.60
C TRP A 32 -16.89 8.15 -3.76
N ASP A 33 -18.21 8.45 -3.91
CA ASP A 33 -18.69 9.41 -4.89
C ASP A 33 -18.22 10.85 -4.64
N CYS A 34 -17.86 11.22 -3.39
CA CYS A 34 -17.42 12.55 -3.01
C CYS A 34 -15.92 12.81 -3.23
N VAL A 35 -15.11 11.78 -3.44
CA VAL A 35 -13.66 11.88 -3.67
C VAL A 35 -13.32 11.63 -5.13
N ASP A 36 -12.11 11.97 -5.57
CA ASP A 36 -11.66 11.78 -6.95
C ASP A 36 -11.01 10.40 -7.16
N VAL A 37 -10.34 9.89 -6.14
CA VAL A 37 -9.60 8.63 -6.16
C VAL A 37 -9.97 7.81 -4.93
N ILE A 38 -10.24 6.53 -5.13
CA ILE A 38 -10.42 5.58 -4.03
C ILE A 38 -9.03 5.20 -3.50
N SER A 39 -8.86 5.18 -2.18
CA SER A 39 -7.61 4.67 -1.61
C SER A 39 -7.81 3.86 -0.33
N SER A 40 -6.88 2.97 -0.07
CA SER A 40 -6.84 2.19 1.16
C SER A 40 -5.42 1.82 1.56
N SER A 41 -5.30 1.25 2.76
CA SER A 41 -4.06 0.66 3.25
C SER A 41 -3.93 -0.78 2.76
N GLY A 42 -2.88 -1.07 1.98
CA GLY A 42 -2.67 -2.35 1.30
C GLY A 42 -1.79 -3.33 2.07
N TYR A 43 -2.00 -3.53 3.37
CA TYR A 43 -1.24 -4.50 4.17
C TYR A 43 -1.89 -5.88 4.14
N TYR A 44 -2.10 -6.44 2.94
CA TYR A 44 -2.68 -7.78 2.80
C TYR A 44 -1.62 -8.87 2.98
N PRO A 45 -1.98 -10.00 3.64
CA PRO A 45 -1.16 -11.20 3.63
C PRO A 45 -0.76 -11.61 2.22
N ILE A 46 0.46 -12.13 2.06
CA ILE A 46 1.02 -12.43 0.73
C ILE A 46 0.13 -13.34 -0.13
N GLN A 47 -0.61 -14.25 0.48
CA GLN A 47 -1.49 -15.20 -0.19
C GLN A 47 -2.85 -14.60 -0.60
N ASP A 48 -3.23 -13.41 -0.08
CA ASP A 48 -4.58 -12.88 -0.23
C ASP A 48 -4.71 -11.82 -1.34
N TRP A 49 -3.59 -11.39 -1.94
CA TRP A 49 -3.55 -10.27 -2.88
C TRP A 49 -4.57 -10.37 -4.02
N GLU A 50 -4.66 -11.48 -4.72
CA GLU A 50 -5.57 -11.63 -5.86
C GLU A 50 -7.04 -11.52 -5.41
N GLN A 51 -7.41 -12.19 -4.31
CA GLN A 51 -8.77 -12.15 -3.75
C GLN A 51 -9.15 -10.72 -3.33
N GLU A 52 -8.24 -10.02 -2.66
CA GLU A 52 -8.53 -8.66 -2.18
C GLU A 52 -8.59 -7.66 -3.33
N LEU A 53 -7.76 -7.82 -4.35
CA LEU A 53 -7.85 -6.98 -5.55
C LEU A 53 -9.15 -7.22 -6.32
N ASP A 54 -9.67 -8.46 -6.39
CA ASP A 54 -10.98 -8.75 -6.98
C ASP A 54 -12.11 -8.05 -6.20
N ARG A 55 -12.04 -8.04 -4.87
CA ARG A 55 -13.00 -7.32 -4.01
C ARG A 55 -12.93 -5.81 -4.22
N ILE A 56 -11.73 -5.23 -4.28
CA ILE A 56 -11.50 -3.81 -4.55
C ILE A 56 -12.00 -3.44 -5.96
N GLU A 57 -11.77 -4.29 -6.95
CA GLU A 57 -12.22 -4.06 -8.32
C GLU A 57 -13.73 -3.87 -8.42
N ALA A 58 -14.51 -4.61 -7.62
CA ALA A 58 -15.95 -4.42 -7.57
C ALA A 58 -16.33 -3.01 -7.09
N VAL A 59 -15.59 -2.46 -6.11
CA VAL A 59 -15.78 -1.08 -5.63
C VAL A 59 -15.39 -0.06 -6.71
N VAL A 60 -14.23 -0.24 -7.33
CA VAL A 60 -13.72 0.60 -8.41
C VAL A 60 -14.72 0.68 -9.56
N LYS A 61 -15.27 -0.46 -9.98
CA LYS A 61 -16.29 -0.53 -11.04
C LYS A 61 -17.59 0.14 -10.64
N ALA A 62 -18.03 -0.02 -9.39
CA ALA A 62 -19.28 0.59 -8.91
C ALA A 62 -19.23 2.12 -8.88
N TYR A 63 -18.08 2.70 -8.57
CA TYR A 63 -17.90 4.15 -8.47
C TYR A 63 -17.22 4.77 -9.69
N HIS A 64 -16.71 3.97 -10.64
CA HIS A 64 -16.00 4.43 -11.84
C HIS A 64 -14.82 5.36 -11.53
N LYS A 65 -14.03 5.04 -10.51
CA LYS A 65 -12.91 5.86 -10.06
C LYS A 65 -11.61 5.07 -10.03
N PRO A 66 -10.47 5.71 -10.27
CA PRO A 66 -9.16 5.09 -10.11
C PRO A 66 -8.91 4.76 -8.64
N PHE A 67 -7.92 3.91 -8.41
CA PHE A 67 -7.54 3.44 -7.09
C PHE A 67 -6.02 3.53 -6.88
N PHE A 68 -5.59 3.82 -5.65
CA PHE A 68 -4.20 3.65 -5.23
C PHE A 68 -4.12 3.18 -3.78
N PHE A 69 -3.05 2.47 -3.45
CA PHE A 69 -2.75 2.20 -2.05
C PHE A 69 -2.04 3.41 -1.44
N ALA A 70 -2.69 4.10 -0.51
CA ALA A 70 -2.09 5.23 0.21
C ALA A 70 -1.00 4.78 1.18
N GLU A 71 -1.09 3.53 1.63
CA GLU A 71 -0.06 2.85 2.41
C GLU A 71 0.04 1.39 1.97
N ALA A 72 1.27 0.89 1.82
CA ALA A 72 1.53 -0.53 1.62
C ALA A 72 2.94 -0.88 2.09
N GLY A 73 3.09 -1.93 2.86
CA GLY A 73 4.40 -2.28 3.40
C GLY A 73 4.44 -3.64 4.09
N CYS A 74 5.67 -4.12 4.27
CA CYS A 74 5.98 -5.34 4.99
C CYS A 74 7.33 -5.19 5.69
N MET A 75 7.47 -5.73 6.90
CA MET A 75 8.75 -5.72 7.62
C MET A 75 9.71 -6.77 7.05
N SER A 76 11.01 -6.54 7.28
CA SER A 76 12.08 -7.51 6.97
C SER A 76 12.25 -8.52 8.10
N ARG A 77 11.17 -9.11 8.58
CA ARG A 77 11.14 -9.99 9.76
C ARG A 77 10.40 -11.29 9.42
N THR A 78 10.92 -12.41 9.88
CA THR A 78 10.32 -13.74 9.63
C THR A 78 8.83 -13.76 9.98
N GLY A 79 8.01 -14.20 9.04
CA GLY A 79 6.55 -14.28 9.16
C GLY A 79 5.78 -13.01 8.79
N SER A 80 6.47 -11.86 8.62
CA SER A 80 5.82 -10.56 8.33
C SER A 80 4.95 -10.60 7.08
N LYS A 81 5.34 -11.33 6.05
CA LYS A 81 4.57 -11.42 4.78
C LYS A 81 3.18 -12.01 4.96
N HIS A 82 2.91 -12.74 6.05
CA HIS A 82 1.59 -13.31 6.36
C HIS A 82 0.74 -12.40 7.26
N VAL A 83 1.36 -11.43 7.94
CA VAL A 83 0.72 -10.46 8.83
C VAL A 83 1.37 -9.08 8.68
N PRO A 84 1.39 -8.51 7.46
CA PRO A 84 2.26 -7.36 7.12
C PRO A 84 1.98 -6.09 7.92
N ASN A 85 0.80 -5.91 8.48
CA ASN A 85 0.48 -4.78 9.36
C ASN A 85 0.75 -5.05 10.86
N ASN A 86 1.27 -6.23 11.22
CA ASN A 86 1.63 -6.54 12.60
C ASN A 86 3.07 -6.11 12.90
N TRP A 87 3.25 -4.85 13.24
CA TRP A 87 4.56 -4.28 13.61
C TRP A 87 5.11 -4.80 14.94
N GLY A 88 4.28 -5.44 15.76
CA GLY A 88 4.69 -6.14 16.99
C GLY A 88 5.05 -7.61 16.79
N ILE A 89 5.08 -8.13 15.56
CA ILE A 89 5.44 -9.53 15.31
C ILE A 89 6.85 -9.84 15.84
N GLU A 90 6.96 -10.90 16.60
CA GLU A 90 8.26 -11.46 17.01
C GLU A 90 8.83 -12.32 15.88
N GLY A 91 10.10 -12.09 15.53
CA GLY A 91 10.76 -12.83 14.47
C GLY A 91 12.20 -12.36 14.28
N MET A 92 13.00 -13.15 13.59
CA MET A 92 14.37 -12.78 13.23
C MET A 92 14.38 -11.93 11.97
N LEU A 93 15.44 -11.11 11.82
CA LEU A 93 15.73 -10.39 10.59
C LEU A 93 15.76 -11.37 9.40
N ARG A 94 14.95 -11.09 8.39
CA ARG A 94 14.89 -11.82 7.13
C ARG A 94 14.46 -10.89 6.00
N LEU A 95 15.42 -10.40 5.25
CA LEU A 95 15.21 -9.41 4.18
C LEU A 95 14.32 -9.95 3.04
N GLU A 96 14.34 -11.27 2.83
CA GLU A 96 13.55 -11.95 1.81
C GLU A 96 12.03 -11.84 2.06
N GLU A 97 11.58 -11.76 3.30
CA GLU A 97 10.15 -11.58 3.63
C GLU A 97 9.57 -10.33 2.94
N GLN A 98 10.32 -9.24 3.03
CA GLN A 98 9.94 -7.97 2.40
C GLN A 98 10.03 -8.07 0.86
N VAL A 99 11.08 -8.69 0.32
CA VAL A 99 11.26 -8.89 -1.13
C VAL A 99 10.12 -9.72 -1.73
N GLU A 100 9.78 -10.84 -1.11
CA GLU A 100 8.71 -11.75 -1.58
C GLU A 100 7.36 -11.02 -1.53
N TRP A 101 7.07 -10.33 -0.44
CA TRP A 101 5.80 -9.62 -0.28
C TRP A 101 5.60 -8.51 -1.32
N TYR A 102 6.61 -7.63 -1.50
CA TYR A 102 6.53 -6.55 -2.48
C TYR A 102 6.47 -7.07 -3.92
N THR A 103 7.20 -8.14 -4.22
CA THR A 103 7.15 -8.78 -5.54
C THR A 103 5.74 -9.27 -5.84
N THR A 104 5.12 -9.98 -4.90
CA THR A 104 3.74 -10.49 -5.06
C THR A 104 2.74 -9.35 -5.19
N MET A 105 2.83 -8.31 -4.34
CA MET A 105 2.00 -7.12 -4.45
C MET A 105 2.05 -6.51 -5.86
N PHE A 106 3.25 -6.22 -6.36
CA PHE A 106 3.41 -5.61 -7.68
C PHE A 106 2.92 -6.51 -8.81
N GLU A 107 3.25 -7.82 -8.77
CA GLU A 107 2.81 -8.77 -9.80
C GLU A 107 1.28 -8.92 -9.84
N SER A 108 0.60 -8.88 -8.72
CA SER A 108 -0.86 -8.91 -8.65
C SER A 108 -1.48 -7.59 -9.10
N CYS A 109 -0.97 -6.47 -8.61
CA CYS A 109 -1.51 -5.14 -8.90
C CYS A 109 -1.33 -4.72 -10.37
N ARG A 110 -0.20 -5.06 -11.02
CA ARG A 110 0.06 -4.65 -12.42
C ARG A 110 -0.92 -5.24 -13.44
N LYS A 111 -1.68 -6.26 -13.05
CA LYS A 111 -2.74 -6.86 -13.88
C LYS A 111 -4.03 -6.04 -13.88
N ARG A 112 -4.09 -4.98 -13.05
CA ARG A 112 -5.27 -4.17 -12.80
C ARG A 112 -5.10 -2.78 -13.41
N GLU A 113 -5.77 -2.49 -14.51
CA GLU A 113 -5.67 -1.21 -15.23
C GLU A 113 -6.11 -0.01 -14.39
N TRP A 114 -6.98 -0.25 -13.41
CA TRP A 114 -7.49 0.77 -12.50
C TRP A 114 -6.51 1.15 -11.37
N MET A 115 -5.42 0.39 -11.19
CA MET A 115 -4.38 0.69 -10.18
C MET A 115 -3.49 1.84 -10.66
N GLN A 116 -3.46 2.94 -9.89
CA GLN A 116 -2.72 4.15 -10.26
C GLN A 116 -1.40 4.33 -9.51
N GLY A 117 -1.23 3.70 -8.35
CA GLY A 117 0.02 3.85 -7.61
C GLY A 117 0.01 3.34 -6.18
N TYR A 118 1.11 3.63 -5.50
CA TYR A 118 1.39 3.11 -4.16
C TYR A 118 2.12 4.15 -3.31
N GLY A 119 1.64 4.39 -2.09
CA GLY A 119 2.39 4.98 -0.98
C GLY A 119 3.09 3.88 -0.22
N LEU A 120 4.38 3.71 -0.44
CA LEU A 120 5.12 2.58 0.14
C LEU A 120 5.60 2.91 1.57
N TRP A 121 5.27 2.04 2.51
CA TRP A 121 5.66 2.17 3.91
C TRP A 121 6.84 1.23 4.22
N GLU A 122 8.09 1.75 4.54
CA GLU A 122 8.32 3.19 4.59
C GLU A 122 9.67 3.57 3.96
N TRP A 123 9.78 4.84 3.61
CA TRP A 123 11.05 5.44 3.23
C TRP A 123 11.43 6.50 4.26
N ALA A 124 12.42 6.20 5.10
CA ALA A 124 12.85 7.13 6.15
C ALA A 124 13.49 8.41 5.58
N PRO A 125 13.31 9.55 6.27
CA PRO A 125 13.90 10.83 5.85
C PRO A 125 15.44 10.80 5.77
N ALA A 126 16.08 10.01 6.65
CA ALA A 126 17.52 9.81 6.65
C ALA A 126 17.89 8.50 5.93
N VAL A 127 18.70 8.59 4.89
CA VAL A 127 19.18 7.42 4.14
C VAL A 127 20.21 6.66 4.98
N PRO A 128 19.92 5.42 5.41
CA PRO A 128 20.90 4.62 6.14
C PRO A 128 22.05 4.17 5.24
N SER A 129 23.20 3.84 5.82
CA SER A 129 24.22 3.09 5.08
C SER A 129 23.71 1.68 4.76
N ALA A 130 24.21 1.05 3.70
CA ALA A 130 23.87 -0.34 3.35
C ALA A 130 24.10 -1.30 4.52
N LYS A 131 25.19 -1.11 5.29
CA LYS A 131 25.49 -1.92 6.48
C LYS A 131 24.42 -1.81 7.57
N GLN A 132 23.84 -0.63 7.75
CA GLN A 132 22.72 -0.41 8.70
C GLN A 132 21.42 -1.00 8.15
N ALA A 133 21.11 -0.74 6.89
CA ALA A 133 19.89 -1.25 6.24
C ALA A 133 19.81 -2.78 6.27
N TYR A 134 20.92 -3.48 6.03
CA TYR A 134 20.97 -4.96 6.08
C TYR A 134 20.85 -5.56 7.50
N LYS A 135 20.81 -4.72 8.52
CA LYS A 135 20.56 -5.13 9.91
C LYS A 135 19.21 -4.66 10.44
N ASP A 136 18.50 -3.91 9.64
CA ASP A 136 17.21 -3.34 9.99
C ASP A 136 16.09 -4.31 9.62
N ASP A 137 15.30 -4.72 10.60
CA ASP A 137 14.18 -5.66 10.42
C ASP A 137 12.81 -4.97 10.30
N SER A 138 12.80 -3.63 10.26
CA SER A 138 11.59 -2.81 10.15
C SER A 138 11.02 -2.72 8.73
N TYR A 139 10.03 -1.84 8.54
CA TYR A 139 9.44 -1.51 7.24
C TYR A 139 10.36 -0.73 6.30
N GLN A 140 11.47 -0.19 6.81
CA GLN A 140 12.40 0.62 6.02
C GLN A 140 12.80 -0.10 4.72
N ILE A 141 12.71 0.62 3.59
CA ILE A 141 12.94 0.09 2.24
C ILE A 141 14.35 0.44 1.76
N CYS A 142 14.81 1.66 2.09
CA CYS A 142 16.02 2.25 1.52
C CYS A 142 17.25 1.41 1.81
N GLN A 143 18.09 1.17 0.78
CA GLN A 143 19.31 0.37 0.83
C GLN A 143 19.12 -1.13 1.16
N LYS A 144 17.89 -1.63 1.24
CA LYS A 144 17.58 -3.06 1.35
C LYS A 144 17.37 -3.71 -0.04
N PRO A 145 17.45 -5.05 -0.17
CA PRO A 145 17.23 -5.74 -1.44
C PRO A 145 15.88 -5.42 -2.10
N VAL A 146 14.84 -5.16 -1.32
CA VAL A 146 13.50 -4.76 -1.82
C VAL A 146 13.54 -3.47 -2.64
N GLN A 147 14.49 -2.58 -2.41
CA GLN A 147 14.66 -1.36 -3.21
C GLN A 147 14.86 -1.68 -4.70
N GLU A 148 15.55 -2.75 -5.04
CA GLU A 148 15.76 -3.17 -6.43
C GLU A 148 14.46 -3.73 -7.06
N ILE A 149 13.62 -4.38 -6.26
CA ILE A 149 12.29 -4.80 -6.69
C ILE A 149 11.44 -3.58 -7.05
N ILE A 150 11.39 -2.59 -6.16
CA ILE A 150 10.64 -1.34 -6.41
C ILE A 150 11.14 -0.65 -7.68
N LYS A 151 12.46 -0.48 -7.84
CA LYS A 151 13.06 0.09 -9.06
C LYS A 151 12.64 -0.64 -10.34
N LYS A 152 12.58 -1.98 -10.30
CA LYS A 152 12.16 -2.80 -11.44
C LYS A 152 10.76 -2.45 -11.91
N TYR A 153 9.81 -2.24 -10.98
CA TYR A 153 8.40 -1.95 -11.30
C TYR A 153 8.12 -0.49 -11.62
N TYR A 154 8.99 0.45 -11.20
CA TYR A 154 8.88 1.88 -11.51
C TYR A 154 9.70 2.32 -12.72
N LYS A 155 10.59 1.48 -13.26
CA LYS A 155 11.25 1.76 -14.53
C LYS A 155 10.24 1.50 -15.67
N LYS A 156 9.90 2.56 -16.40
CA LYS A 156 9.24 2.48 -17.68
C LYS A 156 10.22 2.03 -18.76
#